data_e77e9801c5d50e09a774867853c470da
#
_entry.id   e77e9801c5d50e09a774867853c470da
#
_cell.length_a   1.000
_cell.length_b   1.000
_cell.length_c   1.000
_cell.angle_alpha   90.00
_cell.angle_beta   90.00
_cell.angle_gamma   90.00
#
_symmetry.space_group_name_H-M   'P 1'
#
loop_
_entity.id
_entity.type
_entity.pdbx_description
1 polymer ?
#
loop_
_entity_poly.entity_id
_entity_poly.type
_entity_poly.pdbx_seq_one_letter_code
_entity_poly.pdbx_strand_id
1 'polypeptide(L)'
;MGGRDPVLDTPEKQLFFTLFYLKTYPTFDVLGFHFGLSAGHARDDLVFFLRVLNLSLATLKTLPVRHLDQVKDLKQPTDNNEIIIDDIEVPCVRPGDPEQQKARYSGKKKDICSRY
;
A
#
# COMPACT_ATOMS: atom_id res chain seq x y z
N MET A 1 17.11 33.18 -6.54
CA MET A 1 18.03 32.11 -6.14
C MET A 1 17.56 30.85 -6.83
N GLY A 2 18.29 30.41 -7.85
CA GLY A 2 17.97 29.19 -8.57
C GLY A 2 18.41 27.97 -7.77
N GLY A 3 17.46 27.29 -7.13
CA GLY A 3 17.66 25.90 -6.71
C GLY A 3 17.77 25.01 -7.95
N ARG A 4 18.41 23.84 -7.82
CA ARG A 4 18.46 22.83 -8.88
C ARG A 4 17.01 22.43 -9.22
N ASP A 5 16.70 22.33 -10.50
CA ASP A 5 15.40 21.90 -10.96
C ASP A 5 15.03 20.53 -10.34
N PRO A 6 13.78 20.36 -9.92
CA PRO A 6 13.36 19.10 -9.32
C PRO A 6 13.46 17.97 -10.35
N VAL A 7 14.04 16.85 -9.95
CA VAL A 7 14.20 15.67 -10.83
C VAL A 7 12.84 15.11 -11.25
N LEU A 8 11.87 15.12 -10.34
CA LEU A 8 10.48 14.71 -10.56
C LEU A 8 9.63 15.95 -10.84
N ASP A 9 9.86 16.57 -11.98
CA ASP A 9 9.29 17.88 -12.37
C ASP A 9 7.87 17.78 -12.96
N THR A 10 7.44 16.59 -13.39
CA THR A 10 6.11 16.40 -13.99
C THR A 10 5.26 15.41 -13.19
N PRO A 11 3.91 15.57 -13.20
CA PRO A 11 3.01 14.64 -12.54
C PRO A 11 3.16 13.20 -12.99
N GLU A 12 3.47 12.99 -14.27
CA GLU A 12 3.70 11.67 -14.85
C GLU A 12 4.93 11.00 -14.25
N LYS A 13 6.04 11.72 -14.08
CA LYS A 13 7.25 11.23 -13.44
C LYS A 13 7.01 10.91 -11.96
N GLN A 14 6.26 11.77 -11.27
CA GLN A 14 5.90 11.59 -9.86
C GLN A 14 5.03 10.34 -9.67
N LEU A 15 4.04 10.16 -10.55
CA LEU A 15 3.19 8.97 -10.54
C LEU A 15 4.00 7.72 -10.87
N PHE A 16 4.85 7.76 -11.91
CA PHE A 16 5.70 6.64 -12.28
C PHE A 16 6.65 6.24 -11.15
N PHE A 17 7.28 7.20 -10.49
CA PHE A 17 8.13 6.97 -9.33
C PHE A 17 7.38 6.24 -8.21
N THR A 18 6.17 6.71 -7.91
CA THR A 18 5.32 6.13 -6.86
C THR A 18 4.88 4.69 -7.21
N LEU A 19 4.42 4.48 -8.44
CA LEU A 19 3.99 3.16 -8.91
C LEU A 19 5.17 2.19 -9.03
N PHE A 20 6.34 2.66 -9.42
CA PHE A 20 7.57 1.84 -9.44
C PHE A 20 7.90 1.33 -8.04
N TYR A 21 7.85 2.21 -7.03
CA TYR A 21 8.07 1.80 -5.65
C TYR A 21 7.02 0.77 -5.20
N LEU A 22 5.74 1.02 -5.42
CA LEU A 22 4.66 0.10 -5.01
C LEU A 22 4.76 -1.27 -5.70
N LYS A 23 5.31 -1.32 -6.91
CA LYS A 23 5.50 -2.57 -7.64
C LYS A 23 6.71 -3.38 -7.20
N THR A 24 7.81 -2.71 -6.90
CA THR A 24 9.12 -3.35 -6.72
C THR A 24 9.64 -3.36 -5.27
N TYR A 25 9.09 -2.49 -4.41
CA TYR A 25 9.52 -2.31 -3.01
C TYR A 25 11.04 -2.23 -2.83
N PRO A 26 11.76 -1.38 -3.57
CA PRO A 26 13.20 -1.26 -3.46
C PRO A 26 13.58 -0.54 -2.16
N THR A 27 14.83 -0.68 -1.74
CA THR A 27 15.39 0.21 -0.72
C THR A 27 15.47 1.65 -1.24
N PHE A 28 15.51 2.64 -0.34
CA PHE A 28 15.57 4.05 -0.76
C PHE A 28 16.86 4.40 -1.49
N ASP A 29 17.97 3.70 -1.21
CA ASP A 29 19.21 3.84 -1.96
C ASP A 29 19.04 3.41 -3.41
N VAL A 30 18.42 2.26 -3.64
CA VAL A 30 18.15 1.75 -4.99
C VAL A 30 17.14 2.64 -5.72
N LEU A 31 16.07 3.06 -5.03
CA LEU A 31 15.08 3.96 -5.59
C LEU A 31 15.72 5.31 -5.98
N GLY A 32 16.51 5.89 -5.09
CA GLY A 32 17.25 7.12 -5.36
C GLY A 32 18.21 6.98 -6.54
N PHE A 33 18.95 5.88 -6.61
CA PHE A 33 19.86 5.60 -7.73
C PHE A 33 19.13 5.58 -9.08
N HIS A 34 17.97 4.90 -9.17
CA HIS A 34 17.21 4.83 -10.41
C HIS A 34 16.66 6.17 -10.88
N PHE A 35 16.32 7.04 -9.96
CA PHE A 35 15.69 8.34 -10.27
C PHE A 35 16.63 9.54 -10.10
N GLY A 36 17.92 9.32 -9.84
CA GLY A 36 18.89 10.39 -9.67
C GLY A 36 18.67 11.24 -8.39
N LEU A 37 18.13 10.63 -7.35
CA LEU A 37 17.86 11.23 -6.04
C LEU A 37 18.76 10.64 -4.96
N SER A 38 18.99 11.37 -3.89
CA SER A 38 19.55 10.77 -2.66
C SER A 38 18.49 9.89 -1.98
N ALA A 39 18.90 8.92 -1.18
CA ALA A 39 17.99 8.06 -0.42
C ALA A 39 17.02 8.86 0.47
N GLY A 40 17.49 9.93 1.11
CA GLY A 40 16.68 10.82 1.92
C GLY A 40 15.60 11.54 1.09
N HIS A 41 15.96 12.14 -0.04
CA HIS A 41 15.02 12.79 -0.94
C HIS A 41 14.03 11.78 -1.53
N ALA A 42 14.48 10.60 -1.94
CA ALA A 42 13.60 9.56 -2.46
C ALA A 42 12.55 9.13 -1.42
N ARG A 43 12.93 9.03 -0.14
CA ARG A 43 11.98 8.74 0.95
C ARG A 43 10.96 9.86 1.15
N ASP A 44 11.43 11.10 1.23
CA ASP A 44 10.56 12.24 1.53
C ASP A 44 9.58 12.50 0.38
N ASP A 45 10.07 12.44 -0.85
CA ASP A 45 9.23 12.55 -2.06
C ASP A 45 8.20 11.41 -2.12
N LEU A 46 8.62 10.17 -1.83
CA LEU A 46 7.70 9.04 -1.83
C LEU A 46 6.57 9.20 -0.81
N VAL A 47 6.88 9.60 0.42
CA VAL A 47 5.88 9.82 1.47
C VAL A 47 4.88 10.90 1.04
N PHE A 48 5.37 11.96 0.43
CA PHE A 48 4.53 13.03 -0.09
C PHE A 48 3.63 12.53 -1.24
N PHE A 49 4.18 11.88 -2.26
CA PHE A 49 3.42 11.40 -3.42
C PHE A 49 2.43 10.29 -3.07
N LEU A 50 2.74 9.40 -2.13
CA LEU A 50 1.78 8.42 -1.63
C LEU A 50 0.56 9.09 -0.99
N ARG A 51 0.77 10.18 -0.25
CA ARG A 51 -0.32 10.96 0.33
C ARG A 51 -1.18 11.62 -0.76
N VAL A 52 -0.54 12.22 -1.75
CA VAL A 52 -1.25 12.84 -2.90
C VAL A 52 -2.04 11.80 -3.67
N LEU A 53 -1.44 10.63 -3.96
CA LEU A 53 -2.12 9.54 -4.65
C LEU A 53 -3.35 9.05 -3.86
N ASN A 54 -3.20 8.87 -2.54
CA ASN A 54 -4.32 8.45 -1.68
C ASN A 54 -5.48 9.47 -1.72
N LEU A 55 -5.18 10.75 -1.60
CA LEU A 55 -6.19 11.81 -1.68
C LEU A 55 -6.87 11.86 -3.06
N SER A 56 -6.11 11.68 -4.13
CA SER A 56 -6.65 11.65 -5.49
C SER A 56 -7.60 10.46 -5.69
N LEU A 57 -7.20 9.27 -5.23
CA LEU A 57 -8.05 8.07 -5.29
C LEU A 57 -9.30 8.20 -4.42
N ALA A 58 -9.20 8.86 -3.27
CA ALA A 58 -10.36 9.15 -2.41
C ALA A 58 -11.35 10.08 -3.13
N THR A 59 -10.87 11.12 -3.79
CA THR A 59 -11.69 12.06 -4.57
C THR A 59 -12.39 11.34 -5.73
N LEU A 60 -11.71 10.42 -6.39
CA LEU A 60 -12.26 9.60 -7.47
C LEU A 60 -13.16 8.46 -6.97
N LYS A 61 -13.30 8.29 -5.65
CA LYS A 61 -14.06 7.19 -5.02
C LYS A 61 -13.59 5.79 -5.45
N THR A 62 -12.30 5.65 -5.73
CA THR A 62 -11.66 4.39 -6.20
C THR A 62 -10.82 3.72 -5.13
N LEU A 63 -10.83 4.24 -3.87
CA LEU A 63 -10.13 3.58 -2.77
C LEU A 63 -10.78 2.22 -2.46
N PRO A 64 -9.96 1.22 -2.08
CA PRO A 64 -10.50 -0.07 -1.65
C PRO A 64 -11.39 0.09 -0.42
N VAL A 65 -12.46 -0.69 -0.41
CA VAL A 65 -13.43 -0.73 0.70
C VAL A 65 -12.76 -1.34 1.93
N ARG A 66 -12.87 -0.66 3.06
CA ARG A 66 -12.27 -1.12 4.33
C ARG A 66 -13.29 -1.76 5.28
N HIS A 67 -14.58 -1.56 5.06
CA HIS A 67 -15.66 -2.06 5.91
C HIS A 67 -16.65 -2.87 5.09
N LEU A 68 -17.07 -4.02 5.62
CA LEU A 68 -18.03 -4.94 4.97
C LEU A 68 -19.35 -4.26 4.63
N ASP A 69 -19.78 -3.27 5.40
CA ASP A 69 -21.02 -2.54 5.15
C ASP A 69 -21.00 -1.79 3.81
N GLN A 70 -19.82 -1.34 3.39
CA GLN A 70 -19.61 -0.62 2.12
C GLN A 70 -19.53 -1.56 0.90
N VAL A 71 -19.32 -2.87 1.12
CA VAL A 71 -19.30 -3.87 0.03
C VAL A 71 -20.67 -4.00 -0.63
N LYS A 72 -21.75 -3.75 0.12
CA LYS A 72 -23.12 -3.78 -0.41
C LYS A 72 -23.39 -2.72 -1.47
N ASP A 73 -22.69 -1.57 -1.36
CA ASP A 73 -22.82 -0.44 -2.30
C ASP A 73 -21.97 -0.65 -3.56
N LEU A 74 -21.00 -1.56 -3.53
CA LEU A 74 -20.14 -1.91 -4.66
C LEU A 74 -20.77 -2.95 -5.61
N LYS A 75 -21.97 -3.40 -5.34
CA LYS A 75 -22.71 -4.27 -6.26
C LYS A 75 -22.98 -3.57 -7.58
N GLN A 76 -21.97 -3.53 -8.43
CA GLN A 76 -22.22 -3.46 -9.86
C GLN A 76 -22.91 -4.77 -10.25
N PRO A 77 -23.97 -4.72 -11.04
CA PRO A 77 -24.63 -5.92 -11.53
C PRO A 77 -23.67 -6.60 -12.53
N THR A 78 -22.74 -7.36 -12.02
CA THR A 78 -22.09 -8.40 -12.79
C THR A 78 -23.02 -9.60 -12.76
N ASP A 79 -23.32 -10.17 -13.88
CA ASP A 79 -24.25 -11.29 -14.08
C ASP A 79 -23.92 -12.53 -13.22
N ASN A 80 -22.76 -12.59 -12.63
CA ASN A 80 -22.33 -13.61 -11.71
C ASN A 80 -22.24 -13.02 -10.30
N ASN A 81 -23.12 -13.44 -9.41
CA ASN A 81 -23.13 -13.07 -7.98
C ASN A 81 -21.96 -13.70 -7.19
N GLU A 82 -20.85 -14.02 -7.82
CA GLU A 82 -19.69 -14.63 -7.20
C GLU A 82 -18.67 -13.56 -6.81
N ILE A 83 -18.29 -13.53 -5.54
CA ILE A 83 -17.20 -12.70 -5.02
C ILE A 83 -16.07 -13.64 -4.62
N ILE A 84 -14.90 -13.45 -5.22
CA ILE A 84 -13.69 -14.15 -4.81
C ILE A 84 -13.07 -13.36 -3.66
N ILE A 85 -12.96 -13.99 -2.49
CA ILE A 85 -12.30 -13.42 -1.32
C ILE A 85 -10.99 -14.16 -1.12
N ASP A 86 -9.88 -13.41 -1.10
CA ASP A 86 -8.57 -13.92 -0.72
C ASP A 86 -8.08 -13.14 0.50
N ASP A 87 -7.40 -13.82 1.41
CA ASP A 87 -6.79 -13.22 2.58
C ASP A 87 -5.30 -13.54 2.64
N ILE A 88 -4.53 -12.61 3.19
CA ILE A 88 -3.10 -12.76 3.39
C ILE A 88 -2.82 -12.86 4.89
N GLU A 89 -2.19 -13.96 5.29
CA GLU A 89 -1.71 -14.14 6.65
C GLU A 89 -0.25 -13.67 6.74
N VAL A 90 -0.02 -12.62 7.52
CA VAL A 90 1.32 -12.06 7.77
C VAL A 90 1.81 -12.50 9.15
N PRO A 91 3.01 -13.10 9.25
CA PRO A 91 3.60 -13.41 10.55
C PRO A 91 3.69 -12.16 11.43
N CYS A 92 3.32 -12.26 12.68
CA CYS A 92 3.40 -11.15 13.62
C CYS A 92 4.13 -11.56 14.90
N VAL A 93 4.60 -10.58 15.64
CA VAL A 93 5.21 -10.82 16.95
C VAL A 93 4.19 -11.47 17.87
N ARG A 94 4.62 -12.55 18.54
CA ARG A 94 3.76 -13.31 19.44
C ARG A 94 3.31 -12.42 20.62
N PRO A 95 2.00 -12.22 20.80
CA PRO A 95 1.50 -11.47 21.95
C PRO A 95 1.84 -12.16 23.29
N GLY A 96 2.02 -11.38 24.35
CA GLY A 96 2.21 -11.94 25.68
C GLY A 96 0.94 -12.55 26.30
N ASP A 97 -0.22 -12.11 25.85
CA ASP A 97 -1.52 -12.56 26.34
C ASP A 97 -1.98 -13.85 25.64
N PRO A 98 -2.32 -14.93 26.38
CA PRO A 98 -2.76 -16.20 25.83
C PRO A 98 -4.03 -16.13 24.97
N GLU A 99 -4.98 -15.28 25.31
CA GLU A 99 -6.22 -15.10 24.53
C GLU A 99 -5.93 -14.47 23.17
N GLN A 100 -5.05 -13.49 23.12
CA GLN A 100 -4.62 -12.88 21.88
C GLN A 100 -3.77 -13.84 21.02
N GLN A 101 -2.96 -14.69 21.64
CA GLN A 101 -2.22 -15.74 20.95
C GLN A 101 -3.18 -16.71 20.25
N LYS A 102 -4.21 -17.16 20.98
CA LYS A 102 -5.22 -18.09 20.44
C LYS A 102 -6.01 -17.46 19.29
N ALA A 103 -6.40 -16.19 19.43
CA ALA A 103 -7.14 -15.45 18.38
C ALA A 103 -6.32 -15.25 17.09
N ARG A 104 -4.99 -15.15 17.21
CA ARG A 104 -4.08 -14.92 16.06
C ARG A 104 -3.40 -16.19 15.55
N TYR A 105 -3.69 -17.34 16.13
CA TYR A 105 -3.08 -18.59 15.70
C TYR A 105 -3.63 -19.04 14.34
N SER A 106 -2.73 -19.24 13.37
CA SER A 106 -3.06 -19.82 12.07
C SER A 106 -2.82 -21.33 12.09
N GLY A 107 -3.88 -22.11 12.02
CA GLY A 107 -3.79 -23.57 11.88
C GLY A 107 -3.11 -24.01 10.59
N LYS A 108 -3.19 -23.20 9.52
CA LYS A 108 -2.56 -23.47 8.22
C LYS A 108 -1.04 -23.31 8.28
N LYS A 109 -0.57 -22.20 8.85
CA LYS A 109 0.87 -21.91 8.99
C LYS A 109 1.49 -22.46 10.26
N LYS A 110 0.66 -22.91 11.22
CA LYS A 110 1.09 -23.36 12.58
C LYS A 110 1.89 -22.28 13.33
N ASP A 111 1.55 -21.03 13.12
CA ASP A 111 2.24 -19.87 13.69
C ASP A 111 1.24 -18.75 14.04
N ILE A 112 1.73 -17.69 14.70
CA ILE A 112 0.95 -16.51 15.05
C ILE A 112 0.97 -15.54 13.86
N CYS A 113 -0.21 -15.23 13.32
CA CYS A 113 -0.36 -14.38 12.14
C CYS A 113 -1.43 -13.30 12.34
N SER A 114 -1.26 -12.17 11.68
CA SER A 114 -2.33 -11.19 11.46
C SER A 114 -2.99 -11.47 10.11
N ARG A 115 -4.31 -11.35 10.02
CA ARG A 115 -5.08 -11.43 8.78
C ARG A 115 -5.41 -10.02 8.30
N TYR A 116 -5.26 -9.79 7.03
CA TYR A 116 -5.60 -8.54 6.34
C TYR A 116 -6.48 -8.84 5.13
#